data_a4db4ede67821b9593de3a69c0ac6062
#
_entry.id   a4db4ede67821b9593de3a69c0ac6062
#
_cell.length_a   1.000
_cell.length_b   1.000
_cell.length_c   1.000
_cell.angle_alpha   90.00
_cell.angle_beta   90.00
_cell.angle_gamma   90.00
#
_symmetry.space_group_name_H-M   'P 1'
#
loop_
_entity.id
_entity.type
_entity.pdbx_description
1 polymer ?
#
loop_
_entity_poly.entity_id
_entity_poly.type
_entity_poly.pdbx_seq_one_letter_code
_entity_poly.pdbx_strand_id
1 'polypeptide(L)'
;HHVKMHFSQIVVAGGGNVDCLATIKKEKNFIVINRWIENVEISTLIRKCHIVVCPYLSSSQTGITQTVFNFDKPIVATKVPAFTTTIEDGKTGLLVDVNDVDTFADAIIRSYQDVNLYIRMCHEVRSVRQNSESIWKDIVMKYVQSYING
;
A
#
# COMPACT_ATOMS: atom_id res chain seq x y z
N HIS A 1 -2.01 7.97 -18.69
CA HIS A 1 -2.29 9.39 -19.03
C HIS A 1 -3.34 10.02 -18.09
N HIS A 2 -4.41 9.30 -17.71
CA HIS A 2 -5.52 9.83 -16.90
C HIS A 2 -5.12 10.20 -15.45
N VAL A 3 -4.27 9.42 -14.80
CA VAL A 3 -3.87 9.64 -13.40
C VAL A 3 -2.99 10.89 -13.22
N LYS A 4 -2.24 11.25 -14.23
CA LYS A 4 -1.26 12.35 -14.19
C LYS A 4 -1.84 13.74 -13.85
N MET A 5 -3.07 14.00 -14.25
CA MET A 5 -3.70 15.31 -14.09
C MET A 5 -4.23 15.58 -12.67
N HIS A 6 -4.31 14.55 -11.83
CA HIS A 6 -4.97 14.64 -10.51
C HIS A 6 -3.99 14.73 -9.34
N PHE A 7 -2.70 14.45 -9.56
CA PHE A 7 -1.70 14.39 -8.49
C PHE A 7 -0.57 15.39 -8.72
N SER A 8 -0.15 16.04 -7.64
CA SER A 8 1.01 16.96 -7.66
C SER A 8 2.31 16.19 -7.89
N GLN A 9 2.41 14.97 -7.33
CA GLN A 9 3.62 14.15 -7.43
C GLN A 9 3.28 12.66 -7.38
N ILE A 10 3.95 11.88 -8.22
CA ILE A 10 3.90 10.41 -8.25
C ILE A 10 5.32 9.89 -8.05
N VAL A 11 5.52 9.06 -7.04
CA VAL A 11 6.82 8.43 -6.77
C VAL A 11 6.76 6.97 -7.20
N VAL A 12 7.66 6.58 -8.09
CA VAL A 12 7.88 5.19 -8.50
C VAL A 12 9.17 4.72 -7.85
N ALA A 13 9.07 3.83 -6.88
CA ALA A 13 10.21 3.38 -6.08
C ALA A 13 10.33 1.86 -6.10
N GLY A 14 11.53 1.36 -6.39
CA GLY A 14 11.85 -0.07 -6.46
C GLY A 14 12.89 -0.37 -7.52
N GLY A 15 13.60 -1.49 -7.41
CA GLY A 15 14.56 -1.96 -8.41
C GLY A 15 13.88 -2.82 -9.46
N GLY A 16 14.28 -2.68 -10.72
CA GLY A 16 13.81 -3.52 -11.81
C GLY A 16 14.12 -2.93 -13.18
N ASN A 17 14.00 -3.78 -14.19
CA ASN A 17 14.11 -3.34 -15.59
C ASN A 17 12.68 -3.20 -16.14
N VAL A 18 12.24 -1.96 -16.30
CA VAL A 18 10.89 -1.64 -16.78
C VAL A 18 11.03 -0.67 -17.96
N ASP A 19 10.62 -1.10 -19.13
CA ASP A 19 10.82 -0.35 -20.39
C ASP A 19 10.20 1.05 -20.38
N CYS A 20 9.09 1.24 -19.66
CA CYS A 20 8.41 2.53 -19.57
C CYS A 20 9.11 3.57 -18.67
N LEU A 21 10.12 3.19 -17.86
CA LEU A 21 10.77 4.13 -16.94
C LEU A 21 11.44 5.30 -17.64
N ALA A 22 12.00 5.09 -18.85
CA ALA A 22 12.60 6.14 -19.64
C ALA A 22 11.59 7.21 -20.09
N THR A 23 10.36 6.79 -20.37
CA THR A 23 9.25 7.69 -20.73
C THR A 23 8.73 8.43 -19.51
N ILE A 24 8.55 7.73 -18.40
CA ILE A 24 8.02 8.29 -17.15
C ILE A 24 8.98 9.34 -16.56
N LYS A 25 10.29 9.11 -16.62
CA LYS A 25 11.32 10.05 -16.13
C LYS A 25 11.27 11.44 -16.78
N LYS A 26 10.70 11.56 -17.99
CA LYS A 26 10.54 12.85 -18.70
C LYS A 26 9.37 13.69 -18.19
N GLU A 27 8.51 13.10 -17.38
CA GLU A 27 7.32 13.74 -16.85
C GLU A 27 7.61 14.49 -15.54
N LYS A 28 7.28 15.78 -15.50
CA LYS A 28 7.65 16.69 -14.39
C LYS A 28 7.11 16.27 -13.01
N ASN A 29 5.98 15.59 -12.98
CA ASN A 29 5.34 15.16 -11.73
C ASN A 29 5.71 13.73 -11.28
N PHE A 30 6.64 13.06 -11.99
CA PHE A 30 7.15 11.75 -11.60
C PHE A 30 8.54 11.85 -10.99
N ILE A 31 8.72 11.19 -9.85
CA ILE A 31 10.03 10.88 -9.28
C ILE A 31 10.25 9.38 -9.41
N VAL A 32 11.31 8.98 -10.11
CA VAL A 32 11.66 7.57 -10.31
C VAL A 32 12.92 7.24 -9.52
N ILE A 33 12.78 6.35 -8.54
CA ILE A 33 13.87 5.82 -7.72
C ILE A 33 14.06 4.34 -8.09
N ASN A 34 14.80 4.10 -9.19
CA ASN A 34 15.03 2.74 -9.71
C ASN A 34 16.28 2.12 -9.09
N ARG A 35 16.17 1.65 -7.89
CA ARG A 35 17.18 0.90 -7.12
C ARG A 35 16.52 0.15 -5.98
N TRP A 36 17.29 -0.65 -5.28
CA TRP A 36 16.84 -1.17 -3.98
C TRP A 36 16.51 -0.01 -3.03
N ILE A 37 15.38 -0.13 -2.33
CA ILE A 37 14.90 0.86 -1.37
C ILE A 37 15.03 0.28 0.04
N GLU A 38 15.73 0.98 0.89
CA GLU A 38 15.89 0.60 2.28
C GLU A 38 14.59 0.79 3.09
N ASN A 39 14.38 -0.02 4.12
CA ASN A 39 13.15 0.02 4.92
C ASN A 39 12.85 1.40 5.51
N VAL A 40 13.88 2.17 5.89
CA VAL A 40 13.74 3.53 6.41
C VAL A 40 13.24 4.48 5.31
N GLU A 41 13.72 4.31 4.08
CA GLU A 41 13.28 5.10 2.93
C GLU A 41 11.83 4.76 2.56
N ILE A 42 11.47 3.45 2.52
CA ILE A 42 10.09 2.99 2.29
C ILE A 42 9.15 3.65 3.31
N SER A 43 9.50 3.58 4.59
CA SER A 43 8.72 4.20 5.67
C SER A 43 8.54 5.71 5.48
N THR A 44 9.60 6.39 5.03
CA THR A 44 9.59 7.84 4.76
C THR A 44 8.68 8.16 3.57
N LEU A 45 8.75 7.39 2.50
CA LEU A 45 7.91 7.56 1.31
C LEU A 45 6.43 7.32 1.65
N ILE A 46 6.12 6.22 2.37
CA ILE A 46 4.75 5.90 2.80
C ILE A 46 4.19 7.00 3.71
N ARG A 47 4.98 7.52 4.64
CA ARG A 47 4.53 8.61 5.53
C ARG A 47 4.13 9.85 4.76
N LYS A 48 4.85 10.20 3.70
CA LYS A 48 4.62 11.39 2.89
C LYS A 48 3.56 11.22 1.80
N CYS A 49 3.27 9.99 1.36
CA CYS A 49 2.31 9.77 0.29
C CYS A 49 0.87 9.88 0.81
N HIS A 50 -0.06 10.18 -0.10
CA HIS A 50 -1.49 10.11 0.17
C HIS A 50 -1.97 8.66 0.16
N ILE A 51 -1.59 7.90 -0.86
CA ILE A 51 -1.95 6.50 -1.05
C ILE A 51 -0.77 5.71 -1.60
N VAL A 52 -0.72 4.43 -1.30
CA VAL A 52 0.23 3.49 -1.88
C VAL A 52 -0.45 2.68 -2.97
N VAL A 53 0.26 2.45 -4.07
CA VAL A 53 -0.25 1.78 -5.27
C VAL A 53 0.63 0.58 -5.60
N CYS A 54 0.01 -0.60 -5.73
CA CYS A 54 0.70 -1.86 -5.95
C CYS A 54 0.14 -2.62 -7.16
N PRO A 55 0.56 -2.28 -8.40
CA PRO A 55 0.07 -2.90 -9.64
C PRO A 55 0.81 -4.21 -9.95
N TYR A 56 0.76 -5.19 -9.07
CA TYR A 56 1.47 -6.46 -9.24
C TYR A 56 0.76 -7.34 -10.27
N LEU A 57 1.52 -7.98 -11.14
CA LEU A 57 0.99 -8.95 -12.10
C LEU A 57 0.80 -10.33 -11.45
N SER A 58 1.66 -10.68 -10.49
CA SER A 58 1.57 -11.89 -9.69
C SER A 58 2.33 -11.71 -8.38
N SER A 59 1.83 -12.25 -7.30
CA SER A 59 2.54 -12.33 -6.02
C SER A 59 1.75 -13.24 -5.08
N SER A 60 2.41 -14.17 -4.42
CA SER A 60 1.79 -15.03 -3.41
C SER A 60 1.85 -14.41 -2.01
N GLN A 61 2.89 -13.65 -1.71
CA GLN A 61 3.11 -12.98 -0.42
C GLN A 61 3.82 -11.65 -0.60
N THR A 62 3.54 -10.69 0.30
CA THR A 62 4.24 -9.40 0.35
C THR A 62 4.15 -8.79 1.74
N GLY A 63 5.25 -8.16 2.20
CA GLY A 63 5.27 -7.40 3.44
C GLY A 63 4.77 -5.95 3.30
N ILE A 64 4.51 -5.49 2.08
CA ILE A 64 4.17 -4.07 1.85
C ILE A 64 2.85 -3.68 2.50
N THR A 65 1.85 -4.57 2.53
CA THR A 65 0.55 -4.29 3.14
C THR A 65 0.71 -3.96 4.62
N GLN A 66 1.43 -4.79 5.38
CA GLN A 66 1.70 -4.55 6.79
C GLN A 66 2.47 -3.25 7.01
N THR A 67 3.47 -3.00 6.17
CA THR A 67 4.26 -1.77 6.24
C THR A 67 3.38 -0.52 6.03
N VAL A 68 2.50 -0.54 5.04
CA VAL A 68 1.58 0.58 4.74
C VAL A 68 0.54 0.75 5.84
N PHE A 69 -0.02 -0.34 6.36
CA PHE A 69 -1.03 -0.31 7.43
C PHE A 69 -0.47 0.25 8.74
N ASN A 70 0.84 0.10 9.01
CA ASN A 70 1.50 0.74 10.16
C ASN A 70 1.44 2.28 10.12
N PHE A 71 1.15 2.86 8.95
CA PHE A 71 0.96 4.31 8.77
C PHE A 71 -0.52 4.70 8.59
N ASP A 72 -1.46 3.81 8.91
CA ASP A 72 -2.90 4.02 8.78
C ASP A 72 -3.34 4.42 7.35
N LYS A 73 -2.64 3.92 6.33
CA LYS A 73 -2.91 4.27 4.92
C LYS A 73 -3.55 3.11 4.16
N PRO A 74 -4.57 3.38 3.33
CA PRO A 74 -5.13 2.39 2.44
C PRO A 74 -4.21 2.14 1.23
N ILE A 75 -4.48 1.03 0.51
CA ILE A 75 -3.72 0.61 -0.67
C ILE A 75 -4.68 0.46 -1.85
N VAL A 76 -4.26 0.89 -3.04
CA VAL A 76 -4.85 0.45 -4.31
C VAL A 76 -3.96 -0.64 -4.89
N ALA A 77 -4.48 -1.84 -5.06
CA ALA A 77 -3.70 -2.98 -5.52
C ALA A 77 -4.45 -3.84 -6.53
N THR A 78 -3.71 -4.65 -7.27
CA THR A 78 -4.29 -5.68 -8.13
C THR A 78 -4.73 -6.90 -7.30
N LYS A 79 -5.76 -7.62 -7.77
CA LYS A 79 -6.28 -8.85 -7.17
C LYS A 79 -5.33 -10.02 -7.39
N VAL A 80 -4.19 -10.00 -6.69
CA VAL A 80 -3.28 -11.15 -6.59
C VAL A 80 -3.35 -11.74 -5.18
N PRO A 81 -3.01 -13.02 -4.96
CA PRO A 81 -3.12 -13.68 -3.64
C PRO A 81 -2.51 -12.89 -2.49
N ALA A 82 -1.36 -12.24 -2.71
CA ALA A 82 -0.70 -11.43 -1.70
C ALA A 82 -1.57 -10.27 -1.15
N PHE A 83 -2.49 -9.74 -1.94
CA PHE A 83 -3.34 -8.63 -1.55
C PHE A 83 -4.76 -9.07 -1.20
N THR A 84 -5.34 -10.05 -1.90
CA THR A 84 -6.71 -10.53 -1.62
C THR A 84 -6.86 -11.19 -0.25
N THR A 85 -5.77 -11.64 0.35
CA THR A 85 -5.74 -12.22 1.71
C THR A 85 -5.58 -11.17 2.81
N THR A 86 -5.16 -9.94 2.47
CA THR A 86 -4.78 -8.92 3.45
C THR A 86 -5.56 -7.62 3.31
N ILE A 87 -6.10 -7.33 2.14
CA ILE A 87 -6.88 -6.14 1.84
C ILE A 87 -8.34 -6.52 1.67
N GLU A 88 -9.22 -5.87 2.42
CA GLU A 88 -10.66 -5.95 2.25
C GLU A 88 -11.11 -4.82 1.32
N ASP A 89 -11.61 -5.20 0.12
CA ASP A 89 -11.97 -4.25 -0.93
C ASP A 89 -13.07 -3.28 -0.47
N GLY A 90 -12.83 -1.99 -0.74
CA GLY A 90 -13.70 -0.88 -0.31
C GLY A 90 -13.60 -0.52 1.17
N LYS A 91 -12.85 -1.28 2.00
CA LYS A 91 -12.65 -1.03 3.44
C LYS A 91 -11.21 -0.65 3.77
N THR A 92 -10.25 -1.54 3.57
CA THR A 92 -8.85 -1.26 3.88
C THR A 92 -8.03 -0.87 2.66
N GLY A 93 -8.63 -0.88 1.48
CA GLY A 93 -8.05 -0.51 0.20
C GLY A 93 -9.01 -0.74 -0.94
N LEU A 94 -8.53 -0.60 -2.16
CA LEU A 94 -9.26 -0.92 -3.40
C LEU A 94 -8.52 -2.01 -4.16
N LEU A 95 -9.25 -3.03 -4.60
CA LEU A 95 -8.71 -4.15 -5.36
C LEU A 95 -9.27 -4.15 -6.78
N VAL A 96 -8.38 -4.20 -7.76
CA VAL A 96 -8.69 -4.17 -9.19
C VAL A 96 -8.16 -5.42 -9.88
N ASP A 97 -8.82 -5.89 -10.91
CA ASP A 97 -8.37 -7.08 -11.65
C ASP A 97 -7.03 -6.82 -12.34
N VAL A 98 -6.21 -7.88 -12.43
CA VAL A 98 -4.89 -7.81 -13.09
C VAL A 98 -5.10 -7.45 -14.56
N ASN A 99 -4.25 -6.56 -15.09
CA ASN A 99 -4.29 -6.02 -16.46
C ASN A 99 -5.47 -5.09 -16.78
N ASP A 100 -6.34 -4.76 -15.84
CA ASP A 100 -7.36 -3.74 -16.02
C ASP A 100 -6.82 -2.35 -15.66
N VAL A 101 -6.11 -1.76 -16.63
CA VAL A 101 -5.39 -0.49 -16.42
C VAL A 101 -6.35 0.69 -16.20
N ASP A 102 -7.49 0.69 -16.88
CA ASP A 102 -8.46 1.78 -16.80
C ASP A 102 -9.16 1.78 -15.44
N THR A 103 -9.69 0.65 -15.01
CA THR A 103 -10.29 0.51 -13.66
C THR A 103 -9.25 0.78 -12.56
N PHE A 104 -7.98 0.39 -12.79
CA PHE A 104 -6.92 0.66 -11.83
C PHE A 104 -6.63 2.17 -11.71
N ALA A 105 -6.58 2.88 -12.83
CA ALA A 105 -6.45 4.34 -12.84
C ALA A 105 -7.63 5.02 -12.15
N ASP A 106 -8.86 4.59 -12.43
CA ASP A 106 -10.06 5.10 -11.80
C ASP A 106 -10.10 4.87 -10.29
N ALA A 107 -9.65 3.71 -9.82
CA ALA A 107 -9.52 3.41 -8.39
C ALA A 107 -8.54 4.36 -7.69
N ILE A 108 -7.40 4.67 -8.31
CA ILE A 108 -6.45 5.65 -7.79
C ILE A 108 -7.09 7.05 -7.72
N ILE A 109 -7.73 7.49 -8.80
CA ILE A 109 -8.39 8.79 -8.87
C ILE A 109 -9.51 8.88 -7.82
N ARG A 110 -10.34 7.86 -7.71
CA ARG A 110 -11.44 7.79 -6.73
C ARG A 110 -10.92 7.86 -5.30
N SER A 111 -9.83 7.16 -4.98
CA SER A 111 -9.23 7.18 -3.64
C SER A 111 -8.71 8.57 -3.25
N TYR A 112 -8.42 9.42 -4.23
CA TYR A 112 -7.98 10.80 -4.02
C TYR A 112 -9.15 11.80 -3.99
N GLN A 113 -10.13 11.63 -4.86
CA GLN A 113 -11.24 12.58 -5.00
C GLN A 113 -12.36 12.36 -3.99
N ASP A 114 -12.64 11.10 -3.61
CA ASP A 114 -13.65 10.77 -2.60
C ASP A 114 -13.02 10.80 -1.20
N VAL A 115 -13.00 12.00 -0.62
CA VAL A 115 -12.44 12.24 0.72
C VAL A 115 -13.13 11.37 1.78
N ASN A 116 -14.43 11.13 1.67
CA ASN A 116 -15.18 10.30 2.63
C ASN A 116 -14.77 8.84 2.53
N LEU A 117 -14.60 8.31 1.31
CA LEU A 117 -14.09 6.97 1.10
C LEU A 117 -12.68 6.83 1.69
N TYR A 118 -11.81 7.79 1.39
CA TYR A 118 -10.43 7.78 1.89
C TYR A 118 -10.37 7.77 3.43
N ILE A 119 -11.12 8.64 4.08
CA ILE A 119 -11.17 8.72 5.56
C ILE A 119 -11.70 7.41 6.16
N ARG A 120 -12.76 6.84 5.59
CA ARG A 120 -13.28 5.53 6.04
C ARG A 120 -12.23 4.45 5.91
N MET A 121 -11.55 4.35 4.77
CA MET A 121 -10.50 3.36 4.57
C MET A 121 -9.35 3.54 5.57
N CYS A 122 -8.90 4.76 5.84
CA CYS A 122 -7.88 5.03 6.86
C CYS A 122 -8.33 4.57 8.26
N HIS A 123 -9.60 4.81 8.61
CA HIS A 123 -10.16 4.37 9.88
C HIS A 123 -10.19 2.84 10.01
N GLU A 124 -10.62 2.14 8.96
CA GLU A 124 -10.63 0.68 8.94
C GLU A 124 -9.22 0.08 9.01
N VAL A 125 -8.25 0.63 8.27
CA VAL A 125 -6.84 0.22 8.36
C VAL A 125 -6.31 0.38 9.78
N ARG A 126 -6.61 1.50 10.44
CA ARG A 126 -6.23 1.74 11.84
C ARG A 126 -6.84 0.70 12.79
N SER A 127 -8.11 0.38 12.60
CA SER A 127 -8.81 -0.65 13.39
C SER A 127 -8.13 -2.03 13.24
N VAL A 128 -7.83 -2.44 12.01
CA VAL A 128 -7.12 -3.70 11.74
C VAL A 128 -5.75 -3.73 12.40
N ARG A 129 -4.98 -2.64 12.30
CA ARG A 129 -3.65 -2.53 12.92
C ARG A 129 -3.73 -2.63 14.44
N GLN A 130 -4.64 -1.90 15.09
CA GLN A 130 -4.83 -1.93 16.54
C GLN A 130 -5.24 -3.31 17.04
N ASN A 131 -6.14 -3.99 16.33
CA ASN A 131 -6.53 -5.36 16.67
C ASN A 131 -5.34 -6.32 16.57
N SER A 132 -4.52 -6.21 15.53
CA SER A 132 -3.30 -7.02 15.38
C SER A 132 -2.30 -6.77 16.50
N GLU A 133 -2.06 -5.51 16.87
CA GLU A 133 -1.18 -5.14 17.99
C GLU A 133 -1.68 -5.70 19.33
N SER A 134 -2.99 -5.70 19.58
CA SER A 134 -3.59 -6.28 20.78
C SER A 134 -3.35 -7.79 20.85
N ILE A 135 -3.62 -8.50 19.75
CA ILE A 135 -3.40 -9.95 19.66
C ILE A 135 -1.92 -10.30 19.93
N TRP A 136 -1.00 -9.55 19.33
CA TRP A 136 0.43 -9.77 19.56
C TRP A 136 0.84 -9.53 21.01
N LYS A 137 0.33 -8.49 21.66
CA LYS A 137 0.57 -8.24 23.10
C LYS A 137 0.09 -9.40 23.96
N ASP A 138 -1.10 -9.93 23.69
CA ASP A 138 -1.66 -11.06 24.44
C ASP A 138 -0.81 -12.34 24.25
N ILE A 139 -0.34 -12.60 23.02
CA ILE A 139 0.55 -13.72 22.73
C ILE A 139 1.86 -13.56 23.51
N VAL A 140 2.51 -12.40 23.43
CA VAL A 140 3.76 -12.13 24.14
C VAL A 140 3.59 -12.30 25.65
N MET A 141 2.50 -11.78 26.22
CA MET A 141 2.21 -11.92 27.64
C MET A 141 2.06 -13.39 28.08
N LYS A 142 1.36 -14.20 27.27
CA LYS A 142 1.24 -15.64 27.53
C LYS A 142 2.59 -16.35 27.50
N TYR A 143 3.45 -16.04 26.53
CA TYR A 143 4.82 -16.57 26.47
C TYR A 143 5.62 -16.18 27.70
N VAL A 144 5.66 -14.90 28.06
CA VAL A 144 6.39 -14.42 29.25
C VAL A 144 5.91 -15.14 30.52
N GLN A 145 4.59 -15.28 30.71
CA GLN A 145 4.03 -15.98 31.86
C GLN A 145 4.45 -17.46 31.91
N SER A 146 4.53 -18.14 30.75
CA SER A 146 4.98 -19.53 30.71
C SER A 146 6.45 -19.72 31.13
N TYR A 147 7.30 -18.72 30.90
CA TYR A 147 8.70 -18.76 31.33
C TYR A 147 8.90 -18.38 32.82
N ILE A 148 8.02 -17.55 33.39
CA ILE A 148 8.13 -17.11 34.78
C ILE A 148 7.56 -18.17 35.73
N ASN A 149 6.54 -18.93 35.30
CA ASN A 149 5.82 -19.89 36.13
C ASN A 149 6.26 -21.35 35.90
N GLY A 150 7.25 -21.63 35.05
CA GLY A 150 7.87 -22.94 34.83
C GLY A 150 9.21 -23.00 35.50
#